data_e5db91fbe3e4222c2ccb3fcd21c40a01
#
_entry.id   e5db91fbe3e4222c2ccb3fcd21c40a01
#
_cell.length_a   1.000
_cell.length_b   1.000
_cell.length_c   1.000
_cell.angle_alpha   90.00
_cell.angle_beta   90.00
_cell.angle_gamma   90.00
#
_symmetry.space_group_name_H-M   'P 1'
#
loop_
_entity.id
_entity.type
_entity.pdbx_description
1 polymer ?
#
loop_
_entity_poly.entity_id
_entity_poly.type
_entity_poly.pdbx_seq_one_letter_code
_entity_poly.pdbx_strand_id
1 'polypeptide(L)'
;METKLKVKIISHTMNPELVIATAGKLCYSPSNIDDLMEKQTDESIERFINMIVSMGHESVLEHVSFTFGIEGVSRSLTHQLVRHRIASYSQQSQRYVKEVQFEYVIPEDIKHNKSLSEIHKTHGRNSKAI
;
A
#
# COMPACT_ATOMS: atom_id res chain seq x y z
N MET A 1 16.31 -6.09 17.48
CA MET A 1 16.94 -4.88 16.92
C MET A 1 15.83 -3.92 16.53
N GLU A 2 15.99 -2.60 16.70
CA GLU A 2 14.98 -1.64 16.21
C GLU A 2 14.93 -1.67 14.68
N THR A 3 13.74 -1.82 14.11
CA THR A 3 13.53 -1.84 12.66
C THR A 3 12.85 -0.55 12.21
N LYS A 4 13.03 -0.19 10.94
CA LYS A 4 12.42 0.99 10.32
C LYS A 4 11.41 0.57 9.27
N LEU A 5 10.36 1.36 9.12
CA LEU A 5 9.39 1.19 8.04
C LEU A 5 10.10 1.15 6.69
N LYS A 6 9.81 0.12 5.92
CA LYS A 6 10.21 -0.01 4.53
C LYS A 6 9.01 -0.43 3.70
N VAL A 7 8.76 0.29 2.63
CA VAL A 7 7.70 -0.01 1.65
C VAL A 7 8.34 -0.14 0.28
N LYS A 8 7.99 -1.20 -0.44
CA LYS A 8 8.47 -1.46 -1.79
C LYS A 8 7.31 -1.88 -2.68
N ILE A 9 7.23 -1.33 -3.88
CA ILE A 9 6.33 -1.83 -4.92
C ILE A 9 6.93 -3.14 -5.46
N ILE A 10 6.15 -4.21 -5.38
CA ILE A 10 6.50 -5.55 -5.93
C ILE A 10 6.03 -5.66 -7.36
N SER A 11 4.81 -5.18 -7.62
CA SER A 11 4.18 -5.22 -8.94
C SER A 11 3.12 -4.15 -9.06
N HIS A 12 2.83 -3.71 -10.26
CA HIS A 12 1.71 -2.81 -10.55
C HIS A 12 1.22 -3.01 -11.98
N THR A 13 0.02 -2.52 -12.27
CA THR A 13 -0.51 -2.43 -13.63
C THR A 13 0.42 -1.60 -14.50
N MET A 14 0.78 -2.12 -15.68
CA MET A 14 1.59 -1.36 -16.66
C MET A 14 0.80 -0.15 -17.17
N ASN A 15 1.49 1.00 -17.29
CA ASN A 15 0.92 2.25 -17.78
C ASN A 15 -0.44 2.56 -17.11
N PRO A 16 -0.50 2.68 -15.78
CA PRO A 16 -1.76 2.72 -15.04
C PRO A 16 -2.64 3.91 -15.46
N GLU A 17 -2.07 5.06 -15.73
CA GLU A 17 -2.80 6.24 -16.19
C GLU A 17 -3.47 6.00 -17.55
N LEU A 18 -2.79 5.35 -18.49
CA LEU A 18 -3.36 5.00 -19.79
C LEU A 18 -4.53 4.02 -19.63
N VAL A 19 -4.39 3.03 -18.73
CA VAL A 19 -5.46 2.06 -18.44
C VAL A 19 -6.69 2.77 -17.90
N ILE A 20 -6.53 3.66 -16.91
CA ILE A 20 -7.61 4.44 -16.31
C ILE A 20 -8.30 5.31 -17.38
N ALA A 21 -7.51 6.06 -18.16
CA ALA A 21 -8.05 6.96 -19.17
C ALA A 21 -8.76 6.19 -20.29
N THR A 22 -8.23 5.08 -20.73
CA THR A 22 -8.85 4.22 -21.76
C THR A 22 -10.17 3.64 -21.25
N ALA A 23 -10.15 3.02 -20.05
CA ALA A 23 -11.35 2.45 -19.44
C ALA A 23 -12.45 3.50 -19.24
N GLY A 24 -12.10 4.67 -18.71
CA GLY A 24 -13.05 5.75 -18.51
C GLY A 24 -13.61 6.32 -19.83
N LYS A 25 -12.78 6.51 -20.84
CA LYS A 25 -13.22 7.04 -22.13
C LYS A 25 -14.08 6.06 -22.91
N LEU A 26 -13.88 4.75 -22.78
CA LEU A 26 -14.72 3.73 -23.41
C LEU A 26 -16.20 3.87 -23.05
N CYS A 27 -16.53 4.40 -21.88
CA CYS A 27 -17.92 4.59 -21.47
C CYS A 27 -18.64 5.70 -22.25
N TYR A 28 -17.91 6.66 -22.83
CA TYR A 28 -18.47 7.87 -23.39
C TYR A 28 -18.02 8.17 -24.83
N SER A 29 -17.05 7.43 -25.34
CA SER A 29 -16.50 7.64 -26.69
C SER A 29 -17.11 6.67 -27.70
N PRO A 30 -17.46 7.10 -28.91
CA PRO A 30 -17.82 6.23 -30.01
C PRO A 30 -16.58 5.59 -30.68
N SER A 31 -15.37 5.95 -30.28
CA SER A 31 -14.12 5.43 -30.82
C SER A 31 -13.90 3.97 -30.44
N ASN A 32 -13.22 3.22 -31.30
CA ASN A 32 -12.81 1.86 -30.99
C ASN A 32 -11.65 1.83 -29.98
N ILE A 33 -11.35 0.65 -29.43
CA ILE A 33 -10.34 0.48 -28.38
C ILE A 33 -8.94 0.85 -28.88
N ASP A 34 -8.60 0.42 -30.09
CA ASP A 34 -7.26 0.66 -30.64
C ASP A 34 -7.01 2.16 -30.82
N ASP A 35 -7.97 2.87 -31.37
CA ASP A 35 -7.90 4.34 -31.50
C ASP A 35 -7.77 5.04 -30.15
N LEU A 36 -8.45 4.55 -29.10
CA LEU A 36 -8.36 5.13 -27.75
C LEU A 36 -7.02 4.86 -27.10
N MET A 37 -6.38 3.75 -27.40
CA MET A 37 -5.05 3.43 -26.84
C MET A 37 -3.93 4.17 -27.55
N GLU A 38 -4.00 4.28 -28.89
CA GLU A 38 -2.92 4.85 -29.71
C GLU A 38 -2.90 6.38 -29.77
N LYS A 39 -4.08 7.01 -29.69
CA LYS A 39 -4.21 8.46 -29.91
C LYS A 39 -4.16 9.31 -28.65
N GLN A 40 -3.98 8.72 -27.48
CA GLN A 40 -3.88 9.46 -26.24
C GLN A 40 -2.46 10.00 -26.04
N THR A 41 -2.36 11.29 -25.71
CA THR A 41 -1.11 11.91 -25.24
C THR A 41 -1.10 11.97 -23.71
N ASP A 42 0.08 12.08 -23.12
CA ASP A 42 0.23 12.18 -21.65
C ASP A 42 -0.59 13.34 -21.09
N GLU A 43 -0.59 14.52 -21.78
CA GLU A 43 -1.39 15.66 -21.34
C GLU A 43 -2.90 15.38 -21.41
N SER A 44 -3.35 14.60 -22.42
CA SER A 44 -4.77 14.25 -22.56
C SER A 44 -5.22 13.26 -21.49
N ILE A 45 -4.33 12.36 -21.12
CA ILE A 45 -4.53 11.36 -20.05
C ILE A 45 -4.62 12.08 -18.70
N GLU A 46 -3.63 12.90 -18.38
CA GLU A 46 -3.60 13.66 -17.12
C GLU A 46 -4.83 14.56 -16.95
N ARG A 47 -5.19 15.30 -17.98
CA ARG A 47 -6.39 16.16 -17.98
C ARG A 47 -7.66 15.37 -17.74
N PHE A 48 -7.79 14.20 -18.38
CA PHE A 48 -8.96 13.34 -18.20
C PHE A 48 -9.04 12.78 -16.78
N ILE A 49 -7.93 12.27 -16.23
CA ILE A 49 -7.87 11.72 -14.87
C ILE A 49 -8.23 12.82 -13.85
N ASN A 50 -7.62 14.00 -13.95
CA ASN A 50 -7.93 15.12 -13.08
C ASN A 50 -9.41 15.51 -13.11
N MET A 51 -10.02 15.49 -14.30
CA MET A 51 -11.44 15.77 -14.48
C MET A 51 -12.31 14.73 -13.76
N ILE A 52 -12.09 13.42 -13.99
CA ILE A 52 -12.93 12.36 -13.40
C ILE A 52 -12.78 12.30 -11.87
N VAL A 53 -11.57 12.50 -11.35
CA VAL A 53 -11.32 12.57 -9.91
C VAL A 53 -12.02 13.78 -9.29
N SER A 54 -11.94 14.95 -9.91
CA SER A 54 -12.63 16.16 -9.44
C SER A 54 -14.15 16.04 -9.39
N MET A 55 -14.72 15.17 -10.22
CA MET A 55 -16.16 14.85 -10.24
C MET A 55 -16.55 13.74 -9.28
N GLY A 56 -15.59 13.12 -8.57
CA GLY A 56 -15.83 11.99 -7.67
C GLY A 56 -16.12 10.67 -8.39
N HIS A 57 -15.76 10.53 -9.66
CA HIS A 57 -15.91 9.30 -10.45
C HIS A 57 -14.72 8.37 -10.23
N GLU A 58 -14.57 7.87 -9.00
CA GLU A 58 -13.41 7.10 -8.57
C GLU A 58 -13.41 5.63 -9.06
N SER A 59 -14.54 5.10 -9.51
CA SER A 59 -14.66 3.69 -9.94
C SER A 59 -13.72 3.31 -11.07
N VAL A 60 -13.35 4.26 -11.94
CA VAL A 60 -12.38 3.99 -13.03
C VAL A 60 -10.96 3.78 -12.53
N LEU A 61 -10.63 4.23 -11.31
CA LEU A 61 -9.34 3.99 -10.67
C LEU A 61 -9.17 2.52 -10.27
N GLU A 62 -10.27 1.78 -10.10
CA GLU A 62 -10.27 0.37 -9.72
C GLU A 62 -9.75 -0.57 -10.82
N HIS A 63 -9.58 -0.07 -12.06
CA HIS A 63 -8.97 -0.83 -13.15
C HIS A 63 -7.46 -1.06 -12.96
N VAL A 64 -6.84 -0.40 -12.01
CA VAL A 64 -5.41 -0.55 -11.73
C VAL A 64 -5.17 -1.14 -10.36
N SER A 65 -4.06 -1.84 -10.22
CA SER A 65 -3.64 -2.45 -8.97
C SER A 65 -2.16 -2.22 -8.70
N PHE A 66 -1.82 -2.16 -7.41
CA PHE A 66 -0.46 -2.10 -6.92
C PHE A 66 -0.27 -3.16 -5.84
N THR A 67 0.83 -3.89 -5.91
CA THR A 67 1.23 -4.83 -4.87
C THR A 67 2.44 -4.29 -4.13
N PHE A 68 2.30 -4.12 -2.82
CA PHE A 68 3.36 -3.60 -1.95
C PHE A 68 3.91 -4.68 -1.03
N GLY A 69 5.23 -4.68 -0.85
CA GLY A 69 5.89 -5.33 0.29
C GLY A 69 6.10 -4.29 1.39
N ILE A 70 5.69 -4.61 2.62
CA ILE A 70 5.78 -3.72 3.76
C ILE A 70 6.51 -4.44 4.89
N GLU A 71 7.58 -3.85 5.39
CA GLU A 71 8.40 -4.34 6.49
C GLU A 71 8.54 -3.27 7.57
N GLY A 72 8.93 -3.66 8.78
CA GLY A 72 9.20 -2.71 9.87
C GLY A 72 7.96 -2.01 10.39
N VAL A 73 6.84 -2.72 10.44
CA VAL A 73 5.58 -2.24 11.00
C VAL A 73 5.17 -3.06 12.23
N SER A 74 4.45 -2.45 13.15
CA SER A 74 3.97 -3.14 14.34
C SER A 74 2.88 -4.16 14.01
N ARG A 75 2.76 -5.20 14.82
CA ARG A 75 1.68 -6.18 14.72
C ARG A 75 0.30 -5.51 14.92
N SER A 76 0.24 -4.54 15.79
CA SER A 76 -0.98 -3.75 16.02
C SER A 76 -1.47 -3.06 14.75
N LEU A 77 -0.54 -2.44 13.99
CA LEU A 77 -0.86 -1.82 12.71
C LEU A 77 -1.36 -2.85 11.69
N THR A 78 -0.65 -3.98 11.53
CA THR A 78 -1.04 -4.98 10.53
C THR A 78 -2.40 -5.61 10.84
N HIS A 79 -2.75 -5.81 12.12
CA HIS A 79 -4.07 -6.31 12.52
C HIS A 79 -5.22 -5.35 12.18
N GLN A 80 -4.96 -4.05 12.13
CA GLN A 80 -5.95 -3.07 11.69
C GLN A 80 -5.98 -2.98 10.16
N LEU A 81 -4.79 -2.95 9.52
CA LEU A 81 -4.67 -2.79 8.08
C LEU A 81 -5.41 -3.90 7.30
N VAL A 82 -5.27 -5.17 7.73
CA VAL A 82 -5.92 -6.30 7.04
C VAL A 82 -7.46 -6.29 7.11
N ARG A 83 -8.06 -5.37 7.86
CA ARG A 83 -9.50 -5.20 7.95
C ARG A 83 -10.06 -4.29 6.84
N HIS A 84 -9.21 -3.58 6.12
CA HIS A 84 -9.62 -2.74 4.98
C HIS A 84 -9.85 -3.63 3.75
N ARG A 85 -11.12 -3.81 3.37
CA ARG A 85 -11.57 -4.84 2.41
C ARG A 85 -11.46 -4.46 0.93
N ILE A 86 -11.04 -3.26 0.60
CA ILE A 86 -10.74 -2.85 -0.79
C ILE A 86 -9.38 -3.37 -1.29
N ALA A 87 -8.64 -4.10 -0.45
CA ALA A 87 -7.37 -4.71 -0.79
C ALA A 87 -7.30 -6.16 -0.28
N SER A 88 -6.35 -6.93 -0.80
CA SER A 88 -6.00 -8.26 -0.34
C SER A 88 -4.67 -8.21 0.42
N TYR A 89 -4.57 -9.00 1.49
CA TYR A 89 -3.42 -8.96 2.39
C TYR A 89 -2.86 -10.37 2.63
N SER A 90 -1.54 -10.48 2.55
CA SER A 90 -0.78 -11.65 3.01
C SER A 90 0.11 -11.21 4.15
N GLN A 91 -0.15 -11.72 5.35
CA GLN A 91 0.58 -11.36 6.55
C GLN A 91 1.43 -12.54 7.01
N GLN A 92 2.69 -12.26 7.36
CA GLN A 92 3.59 -13.27 7.91
C GLN A 92 3.00 -13.90 9.17
N SER A 93 2.97 -15.22 9.19
CA SER A 93 2.43 -15.98 10.32
C SER A 93 3.49 -16.15 11.41
N GLN A 94 3.15 -15.76 12.62
CA GLN A 94 3.99 -16.04 13.81
C GLN A 94 4.03 -17.52 14.21
N ARG A 95 3.17 -18.37 13.65
CA ARG A 95 3.14 -19.81 13.92
C ARG A 95 4.17 -20.57 13.10
N TYR A 96 4.47 -20.12 11.89
CA TYR A 96 5.32 -20.83 10.93
C TYR A 96 6.73 -20.26 10.83
N VAL A 97 6.92 -19.00 11.20
CA VAL A 97 8.22 -18.33 11.12
C VAL A 97 8.79 -18.22 12.53
N LYS A 98 9.91 -18.94 12.76
CA LYS A 98 10.70 -18.78 13.99
C LYS A 98 11.55 -17.53 13.85
N GLU A 99 11.24 -16.52 14.63
CA GLU A 99 12.07 -15.33 14.72
C GLU A 99 13.30 -15.63 15.59
N VAL A 100 14.44 -15.81 14.96
CA VAL A 100 15.73 -16.06 15.63
C VAL A 100 16.26 -14.78 16.28
N GLN A 101 15.94 -13.61 15.68
CA GLN A 101 16.23 -12.29 16.23
C GLN A 101 14.93 -11.49 16.28
N PHE A 102 14.60 -11.02 17.48
CA PHE A 102 13.39 -10.22 17.67
C PHE A 102 13.62 -8.79 17.18
N GLU A 103 12.93 -8.42 16.10
CA GLU A 103 12.85 -7.05 15.65
C GLU A 103 11.64 -6.36 16.29
N TYR A 104 11.77 -5.10 16.65
CA TYR A 104 10.69 -4.33 17.27
C TYR A 104 10.59 -2.92 16.68
N VAL A 105 9.39 -2.40 16.66
CA VAL A 105 9.09 -1.04 16.24
C VAL A 105 8.86 -0.19 17.50
N ILE A 106 9.55 0.93 17.62
CA ILE A 106 9.28 1.93 18.65
C ILE A 106 8.45 3.04 17.99
N PRO A 107 7.20 3.26 18.45
CA PRO A 107 6.40 4.40 17.98
C PRO A 107 7.13 5.74 18.24
N GLU A 108 6.98 6.69 17.32
CA GLU A 108 7.68 7.98 17.42
C GLU A 108 7.33 8.73 18.72
N ASP A 109 6.07 8.65 19.16
CA ASP A 109 5.61 9.27 20.41
C ASP A 109 6.33 8.75 21.67
N ILE A 110 6.88 7.51 21.57
CA ILE A 110 7.61 6.86 22.68
C ILE A 110 9.10 7.14 22.61
N LYS A 111 9.66 7.39 21.43
CA LYS A 111 11.11 7.60 21.24
C LYS A 111 11.67 8.77 22.05
N HIS A 112 10.89 9.83 22.21
CA HIS A 112 11.29 11.01 22.95
C HIS A 112 11.23 10.85 24.47
N ASN A 113 10.59 9.77 24.97
CA ASN A 113 10.52 9.45 26.39
C ASN A 113 11.47 8.30 26.72
N LYS A 114 12.64 8.63 27.30
CA LYS A 114 13.69 7.65 27.62
C LYS A 114 13.17 6.49 28.48
N SER A 115 12.40 6.76 29.53
CA SER A 115 11.87 5.73 30.43
C SER A 115 10.91 4.76 29.71
N LEU A 116 10.00 5.29 28.89
CA LEU A 116 9.08 4.45 28.11
C LEU A 116 9.80 3.64 27.03
N SER A 117 10.80 4.23 26.39
CA SER A 117 11.65 3.53 25.40
C SER A 117 12.43 2.36 26.01
N GLU A 118 12.95 2.53 27.22
CA GLU A 118 13.65 1.45 27.95
C GLU A 118 12.71 0.32 28.37
N ILE A 119 11.53 0.65 28.89
CA ILE A 119 10.48 -0.32 29.24
C ILE A 119 10.08 -1.13 27.98
N HIS A 120 9.86 -0.47 26.88
CA HIS A 120 9.50 -1.13 25.62
C HIS A 120 10.59 -2.09 25.13
N LYS A 121 11.86 -1.71 25.21
CA LYS A 121 13.01 -2.57 24.88
C LYS A 121 13.10 -3.79 25.80
N THR A 122 12.83 -3.61 27.07
CA THR A 122 12.89 -4.68 28.09
C THR A 122 11.76 -5.70 27.90
N HIS A 123 10.54 -5.24 27.65
CA HIS A 123 9.39 -6.13 27.39
C HIS A 123 9.56 -6.90 26.06
N GLY A 124 10.08 -6.25 25.02
CA GLY A 124 10.41 -6.93 23.77
C GLY A 124 11.44 -8.05 23.90
N ARG A 125 12.34 -7.97 24.92
CA ARG A 125 13.28 -9.06 25.24
C ARG A 125 12.64 -10.21 26.02
N ASN A 126 11.64 -9.91 26.84
CA ASN A 126 11.00 -10.90 27.72
C ASN A 126 9.88 -11.71 27.04
N SER A 127 9.37 -11.29 25.89
CA SER A 127 8.38 -12.05 25.11
C SER A 127 8.95 -13.30 24.42
N LYS A 128 10.22 -13.66 24.70
CA LYS A 128 10.82 -14.94 24.26
C LYS A 128 10.46 -16.16 25.11
N ALA A 129 9.68 -15.98 26.17
CA ALA A 129 9.34 -17.05 27.08
C ALA A 129 7.82 -17.24 27.16
N ILE A 130 7.19 -17.70 26.07
CA ILE A 130 5.96 -18.50 26.11
C ILE A 130 5.90 -19.31 24.81
#